data_f9a81bf7f55b08201cbeba9efce1ee33
#
_entry.id   f9a81bf7f55b08201cbeba9efce1ee33
#
_cell.length_a   1.000
_cell.length_b   1.000
_cell.length_c   1.000
_cell.angle_alpha   90.00
_cell.angle_beta   90.00
_cell.angle_gamma   90.00
#
_symmetry.space_group_name_H-M   'P 1'
#
loop_
_entity.id
_entity.type
_entity.pdbx_description
1 polymer ?
#
loop_
_entity_poly.entity_id
_entity_poly.type
_entity_poly.pdbx_seq_one_letter_code
_entity_poly.pdbx_strand_id
1 'polypeptide(L)'
;RNENGELIAVTTTYFNEESTLISGIDLSYEHIFDLSDNGILEFALKGTSFFKFLTPDQTSDGTETVLTNRIGKFNFDTHTHALPRNRINSFLTWKYKEYETGFNARYISSYENNRTIPESAASLGYSSKVDSFLVFDLSFELPIGVLFNNVSLDGKFALINLFDENPPLLYDAPDFSFDTRVHDPRGRMLNIQFELGLMN
;
A
#
# COMPACT_ATOMS: atom_id res chain seq x y z
N ARG A 1 -12.57 37.82 -10.06
CA ARG A 1 -13.67 38.21 -9.14
C ARG A 1 -14.38 39.43 -9.71
N ASN A 2 -15.62 39.58 -9.41
CA ASN A 2 -16.37 40.80 -9.76
C ASN A 2 -16.06 41.94 -8.75
N GLU A 3 -16.66 43.13 -8.97
CA GLU A 3 -16.47 44.30 -8.10
C GLU A 3 -16.92 44.07 -6.65
N ASN A 4 -17.79 43.06 -6.41
CA ASN A 4 -18.26 42.65 -5.08
C ASN A 4 -17.40 41.59 -4.42
N GLY A 5 -16.29 41.15 -5.06
CA GLY A 5 -15.38 40.12 -4.56
C GLY A 5 -15.83 38.69 -4.83
N GLU A 6 -16.97 38.47 -5.49
CA GLU A 6 -17.46 37.12 -5.83
C GLU A 6 -16.62 36.48 -6.93
N LEU A 7 -16.35 35.17 -6.79
CA LEU A 7 -15.61 34.37 -7.77
C LEU A 7 -16.51 34.07 -8.98
N ILE A 8 -16.28 34.73 -10.10
CA ILE A 8 -17.07 34.58 -11.34
C ILE A 8 -16.43 33.63 -12.35
N ALA A 9 -15.13 33.50 -12.35
CA ALA A 9 -14.41 32.55 -13.22
C ALA A 9 -13.05 32.19 -12.64
N VAL A 10 -12.62 30.97 -12.94
CA VAL A 10 -11.25 30.47 -12.73
C VAL A 10 -10.72 30.08 -14.10
N THR A 11 -9.61 30.68 -14.51
CA THR A 11 -8.91 30.25 -15.74
C THR A 11 -7.72 29.39 -15.35
N THR A 12 -7.68 28.21 -15.88
CA THR A 12 -6.55 27.31 -15.72
C THR A 12 -5.90 27.03 -17.08
N THR A 13 -4.58 27.01 -17.10
CA THR A 13 -3.80 26.72 -18.30
C THR A 13 -2.80 25.61 -17.99
N TYR A 14 -2.49 24.80 -19.02
CA TYR A 14 -1.39 23.85 -18.93
C TYR A 14 -0.09 24.54 -19.33
N PHE A 15 0.94 24.33 -18.56
CA PHE A 15 2.30 24.77 -18.89
C PHE A 15 3.30 23.65 -18.59
N ASN A 16 4.44 23.67 -19.27
CA ASN A 16 5.51 22.71 -19.00
C ASN A 16 6.29 23.19 -17.79
N GLU A 17 6.28 22.41 -16.73
CA GLU A 17 7.15 22.63 -15.56
C GLU A 17 8.58 22.11 -15.81
N GLU A 18 9.50 22.49 -14.93
CA GLU A 18 10.83 21.92 -14.88
C GLU A 18 10.83 20.40 -14.61
N SER A 19 11.92 19.74 -14.91
CA SER A 19 12.01 18.28 -14.81
C SER A 19 11.86 17.78 -13.37
N THR A 20 11.13 16.69 -13.20
CA THR A 20 11.09 15.92 -11.97
C THR A 20 12.26 14.95 -11.94
N LEU A 21 12.97 14.88 -10.82
CA LEU A 21 14.10 13.96 -10.61
C LEU A 21 13.69 12.84 -9.66
N ILE A 22 13.74 11.60 -10.13
CA ILE A 22 13.36 10.42 -9.34
C ILE A 22 14.56 9.48 -9.28
N SER A 23 14.87 8.98 -8.06
CA SER A 23 15.81 7.89 -7.87
C SER A 23 15.37 6.98 -6.72
N GLY A 24 15.63 5.71 -6.88
CA GLY A 24 15.26 4.68 -5.92
C GLY A 24 15.91 3.35 -6.29
N ILE A 25 15.54 2.33 -5.54
CA ILE A 25 15.93 0.95 -5.77
C ILE A 25 14.71 0.05 -5.64
N ASP A 26 14.56 -0.87 -6.58
CA ASP A 26 13.66 -2.00 -6.49
C ASP A 26 14.46 -3.25 -6.13
N LEU A 27 14.02 -3.95 -5.09
CA LEU A 27 14.57 -5.21 -4.62
C LEU A 27 13.59 -6.33 -4.95
N SER A 28 14.10 -7.40 -5.55
CA SER A 28 13.40 -8.67 -5.68
C SER A 28 14.35 -9.79 -5.28
N TYR A 29 13.93 -10.60 -4.32
CA TYR A 29 14.67 -11.79 -3.87
C TYR A 29 13.69 -12.94 -3.77
N GLU A 30 14.07 -14.08 -4.31
CA GLU A 30 13.29 -15.32 -4.25
C GLU A 30 14.23 -16.47 -3.91
N HIS A 31 13.78 -17.34 -3.03
CA HIS A 31 14.53 -18.54 -2.66
C HIS A 31 13.59 -19.71 -2.37
N ILE A 32 14.02 -20.88 -2.79
CA ILE A 32 13.28 -22.14 -2.58
C ILE A 32 14.15 -23.04 -1.68
N PHE A 33 13.60 -23.42 -0.55
CA PHE A 33 14.21 -24.36 0.37
C PHE A 33 13.55 -25.73 0.16
N ASP A 34 14.34 -26.71 -0.25
CA ASP A 34 13.91 -28.11 -0.28
C ASP A 34 14.03 -28.70 1.14
N LEU A 35 12.89 -29.02 1.75
CA LEU A 35 12.80 -29.59 3.08
C LEU A 35 12.73 -31.13 3.04
N SER A 36 13.10 -31.73 1.91
CA SER A 36 13.06 -33.17 1.66
C SER A 36 11.66 -33.76 1.91
N ASP A 37 11.51 -34.66 2.86
CA ASP A 37 10.23 -35.32 3.18
C ASP A 37 9.18 -34.36 3.75
N ASN A 38 9.57 -33.12 4.12
CA ASN A 38 8.67 -32.11 4.68
C ASN A 38 8.21 -31.07 3.63
N GLY A 39 8.47 -31.33 2.35
CA GLY A 39 8.00 -30.50 1.24
C GLY A 39 8.94 -29.37 0.87
N ILE A 40 8.38 -28.28 0.36
CA ILE A 40 9.12 -27.14 -0.19
C ILE A 40 8.65 -25.86 0.53
N LEU A 41 9.62 -25.03 0.92
CA LEU A 41 9.35 -23.70 1.46
C LEU A 41 9.87 -22.66 0.47
N GLU A 42 8.96 -21.85 -0.06
CA GLU A 42 9.27 -20.77 -0.98
C GLU A 42 9.22 -19.43 -0.23
N PHE A 43 10.27 -18.65 -0.35
CA PHE A 43 10.33 -17.30 0.21
C PHE A 43 10.54 -16.29 -0.91
N ALA A 44 9.72 -15.24 -0.92
CA ALA A 44 9.89 -14.10 -1.81
C ALA A 44 9.83 -12.78 -1.02
N LEU A 45 10.71 -11.85 -1.36
CA LEU A 45 10.74 -10.50 -0.84
C LEU A 45 10.79 -9.52 -2.01
N LYS A 46 9.83 -8.57 -2.05
CA LYS A 46 9.78 -7.53 -3.08
C LYS A 46 9.62 -6.18 -2.39
N GLY A 47 10.41 -5.21 -2.81
CA GLY A 47 10.35 -3.90 -2.19
C GLY A 47 10.87 -2.79 -3.07
N THR A 48 10.35 -1.59 -2.84
CA THR A 48 10.79 -0.33 -3.45
C THR A 48 11.21 0.63 -2.35
N SER A 49 12.36 1.27 -2.52
CA SER A 49 12.83 2.35 -1.67
C SER A 49 13.21 3.55 -2.51
N PHE A 50 12.56 4.69 -2.27
CA PHE A 50 12.88 5.96 -2.93
C PHE A 50 13.99 6.69 -2.19
N PHE A 51 14.98 7.21 -2.93
CA PHE A 51 16.05 8.06 -2.42
C PHE A 51 15.77 9.53 -2.70
N LYS A 52 15.26 9.82 -3.92
CA LYS A 52 14.90 11.18 -4.35
C LYS A 52 13.59 11.14 -5.13
N PHE A 53 12.75 12.11 -4.87
CA PHE A 53 11.60 12.47 -5.68
C PHE A 53 11.47 13.98 -5.59
N LEU A 54 12.21 14.69 -6.45
CA LEU A 54 12.29 16.14 -6.44
C LEU A 54 11.37 16.67 -7.53
N THR A 55 10.41 17.49 -7.12
CA THR A 55 9.52 18.19 -8.04
C THR A 55 9.78 19.68 -7.97
N PRO A 56 9.58 20.42 -9.07
CA PRO A 56 9.57 21.87 -9.03
C PRO A 56 8.44 22.36 -8.12
N ASP A 57 8.74 23.41 -7.38
CA ASP A 57 7.81 24.10 -6.49
C ASP A 57 8.14 25.59 -6.52
N GLN A 58 7.17 26.44 -6.32
CA GLN A 58 7.41 27.88 -6.26
C GLN A 58 7.66 28.33 -4.82
N THR A 59 8.58 29.26 -4.64
CA THR A 59 8.73 29.95 -3.37
C THR A 59 7.44 30.66 -2.98
N SER A 60 7.24 30.91 -1.69
CA SER A 60 5.99 31.50 -1.17
C SER A 60 5.65 32.89 -1.75
N ASP A 61 6.66 33.59 -2.27
CA ASP A 61 6.52 34.85 -2.99
C ASP A 61 6.35 34.69 -4.51
N GLY A 62 6.43 33.45 -5.02
CA GLY A 62 6.27 33.14 -6.44
C GLY A 62 7.40 33.60 -7.33
N THR A 63 8.56 33.99 -6.77
CA THR A 63 9.67 34.60 -7.53
C THR A 63 10.65 33.61 -8.08
N GLU A 64 10.80 32.42 -7.41
CA GLU A 64 11.78 31.41 -7.77
C GLU A 64 11.14 30.02 -7.80
N THR A 65 11.68 29.15 -8.66
CA THR A 65 11.36 27.71 -8.67
C THR A 65 12.44 26.96 -7.89
N VAL A 66 12.01 26.17 -6.91
CA VAL A 66 12.89 25.33 -6.09
C VAL A 66 12.52 23.87 -6.25
N LEU A 67 13.51 22.97 -6.15
CA LEU A 67 13.26 21.54 -6.17
C LEU A 67 12.96 21.05 -4.75
N THR A 68 11.73 20.60 -4.53
CA THR A 68 11.26 20.10 -3.23
C THR A 68 11.23 18.57 -3.22
N ASN A 69 11.82 17.97 -2.18
CA ASN A 69 11.76 16.52 -1.98
C ASN A 69 10.41 16.10 -1.40
N ARG A 70 9.71 15.22 -2.11
CA ARG A 70 8.35 14.75 -1.77
C ARG A 70 8.34 13.43 -0.99
N ILE A 71 9.48 12.75 -0.85
CA ILE A 71 9.54 11.44 -0.17
C ILE A 71 9.24 11.56 1.31
N GLY A 72 8.47 10.62 1.81
CA GLY A 72 8.10 10.55 3.22
C GLY A 72 7.14 11.64 3.66
N LYS A 73 6.36 12.20 2.73
CA LYS A 73 5.40 13.28 2.99
C LYS A 73 4.04 12.97 2.40
N PHE A 74 3.00 13.57 2.96
CA PHE A 74 1.62 13.49 2.46
C PHE A 74 1.42 14.23 1.14
N ASN A 75 2.13 15.35 0.94
CA ASN A 75 2.08 16.14 -0.29
C ASN A 75 0.65 16.54 -0.70
N PHE A 76 -0.15 17.02 0.24
CA PHE A 76 -1.55 17.34 0.04
C PHE A 76 -1.80 18.26 -1.16
N ASP A 77 -1.00 19.31 -1.29
CA ASP A 77 -1.18 20.37 -2.27
C ASP A 77 -0.50 20.08 -3.62
N THR A 78 -0.06 18.83 -3.86
CA THR A 78 0.68 18.48 -5.07
C THR A 78 0.12 17.23 -5.75
N HIS A 79 0.42 17.08 -7.04
CA HIS A 79 0.06 15.88 -7.81
C HIS A 79 0.76 14.61 -7.36
N THR A 80 1.82 14.74 -6.54
CA THR A 80 2.62 13.59 -6.07
C THR A 80 1.86 12.72 -5.07
N HIS A 81 0.95 13.32 -4.30
CA HIS A 81 0.22 12.67 -3.21
C HIS A 81 1.15 12.09 -2.13
N ALA A 82 0.62 11.27 -1.22
CA ALA A 82 1.44 10.62 -0.21
C ALA A 82 2.45 9.67 -0.84
N LEU A 83 3.72 9.86 -0.48
CA LEU A 83 4.84 9.10 -1.02
C LEU A 83 5.68 8.49 0.11
N PRO A 84 5.24 7.39 0.73
CA PRO A 84 6.05 6.64 1.69
C PRO A 84 7.39 6.23 1.08
N ARG A 85 8.48 6.31 1.88
CA ARG A 85 9.83 5.99 1.40
C ARG A 85 9.97 4.54 0.97
N ASN A 86 9.41 3.63 1.78
CA ASN A 86 9.57 2.19 1.56
C ASN A 86 8.21 1.50 1.46
N ARG A 87 8.12 0.58 0.51
CA ARG A 87 7.03 -0.41 0.40
C ARG A 87 7.66 -1.77 0.23
N ILE A 88 7.27 -2.73 1.07
CA ILE A 88 7.86 -4.07 1.10
C ILE A 88 6.73 -5.09 1.19
N ASN A 89 6.84 -6.14 0.38
CA ASN A 89 5.99 -7.33 0.45
C ASN A 89 6.87 -8.55 0.64
N SER A 90 6.52 -9.39 1.58
CA SER A 90 7.19 -10.66 1.86
C SER A 90 6.18 -11.79 1.78
N PHE A 91 6.53 -12.84 1.07
CA PHE A 91 5.70 -14.02 0.87
C PHE A 91 6.47 -15.24 1.35
N LEU A 92 5.83 -16.07 2.15
CA LEU A 92 6.34 -17.35 2.58
C LEU A 92 5.28 -18.40 2.26
N THR A 93 5.60 -19.36 1.39
CA THR A 93 4.68 -20.40 0.96
C THR A 93 5.29 -21.76 1.26
N TRP A 94 4.59 -22.56 2.05
CA TRP A 94 4.96 -23.94 2.32
C TRP A 94 4.04 -24.89 1.55
N LYS A 95 4.66 -25.77 0.76
CA LYS A 95 3.99 -26.79 -0.05
C LYS A 95 4.38 -28.17 0.44
N TYR A 96 3.42 -28.94 0.84
CA TYR A 96 3.60 -30.31 1.29
C TYR A 96 2.53 -31.21 0.70
N LYS A 97 2.93 -32.12 -0.18
CA LYS A 97 2.01 -32.95 -0.97
C LYS A 97 1.02 -32.08 -1.73
N GLU A 98 -0.27 -32.21 -1.41
CA GLU A 98 -1.38 -31.46 -2.02
C GLU A 98 -1.80 -30.26 -1.16
N TYR A 99 -1.09 -29.97 -0.07
CA TYR A 99 -1.38 -28.85 0.83
C TYR A 99 -0.46 -27.67 0.53
N GLU A 100 -1.03 -26.50 0.51
CA GLU A 100 -0.26 -25.26 0.43
C GLU A 100 -0.69 -24.30 1.55
N THR A 101 0.28 -23.70 2.22
CA THR A 101 0.06 -22.67 3.23
C THR A 101 0.87 -21.44 2.88
N GLY A 102 0.21 -20.30 2.75
CA GLY A 102 0.84 -19.03 2.44
C GLY A 102 0.74 -18.04 3.60
N PHE A 103 1.83 -17.34 3.86
CA PHE A 103 1.88 -16.22 4.77
C PHE A 103 2.45 -15.01 4.04
N ASN A 104 1.72 -13.90 4.04
CA ASN A 104 2.13 -12.66 3.39
C ASN A 104 2.23 -11.53 4.41
N ALA A 105 3.27 -10.70 4.30
CA ALA A 105 3.43 -9.49 5.07
C ALA A 105 3.61 -8.29 4.13
N ARG A 106 2.78 -7.26 4.31
CA ARG A 106 2.78 -6.02 3.51
C ARG A 106 3.12 -4.84 4.40
N TYR A 107 4.22 -4.17 4.10
CA TYR A 107 4.72 -3.04 4.88
C TYR A 107 4.77 -1.77 4.06
N ILE A 108 4.30 -0.68 4.67
CA ILE A 108 4.40 0.69 4.18
C ILE A 108 5.05 1.53 5.27
N SER A 109 6.13 2.24 4.95
CA SER A 109 6.82 3.08 5.94
C SER A 109 5.99 4.28 6.35
N SER A 110 6.23 4.76 7.56
CA SER A 110 5.68 6.04 8.04
C SER A 110 6.08 7.21 7.14
N TYR A 111 5.27 8.27 7.17
CA TYR A 111 5.52 9.52 6.47
C TYR A 111 4.98 10.71 7.27
N GLU A 112 5.38 11.92 6.89
CA GLU A 112 4.97 13.14 7.56
C GLU A 112 3.72 13.74 6.92
N ASN A 113 2.80 14.17 7.75
CA ASN A 113 1.72 15.05 7.34
C ASN A 113 2.23 16.51 7.36
N ASN A 114 2.32 17.12 6.19
CA ASN A 114 2.78 18.51 6.04
C ASN A 114 1.68 19.55 6.26
N ARG A 115 0.50 19.13 6.76
CA ARG A 115 -0.59 20.03 7.15
C ARG A 115 -0.43 20.47 8.59
N THR A 116 -0.84 21.70 8.88
CA THR A 116 -0.95 22.20 10.25
C THR A 116 -2.11 21.49 10.95
N ILE A 117 -1.83 20.81 12.04
CA ILE A 117 -2.83 20.06 12.79
C ILE A 117 -3.36 20.95 13.92
N PRO A 118 -4.64 21.30 13.92
CA PRO A 118 -5.23 22.06 15.02
C PRO A 118 -5.32 21.23 16.30
N GLU A 119 -5.35 21.88 17.44
CA GLU A 119 -5.40 21.24 18.76
C GLU A 119 -6.60 20.28 18.91
N SER A 120 -7.75 20.69 18.33
CA SER A 120 -8.95 19.85 18.29
C SER A 120 -8.76 18.51 17.55
N ALA A 121 -7.98 18.51 16.46
CA ALA A 121 -7.65 17.29 15.74
C ALA A 121 -6.58 16.47 16.46
N ALA A 122 -5.60 17.13 17.07
CA ALA A 122 -4.58 16.45 17.89
C ALA A 122 -5.21 15.69 19.06
N SER A 123 -6.25 16.24 19.70
CA SER A 123 -7.00 15.56 20.77
C SER A 123 -7.75 14.30 20.30
N LEU A 124 -7.99 14.14 19.00
CA LEU A 124 -8.59 12.96 18.36
C LEU A 124 -7.54 11.94 17.89
N GLY A 125 -6.25 12.17 18.19
CA GLY A 125 -5.17 11.25 17.83
C GLY A 125 -4.45 11.57 16.51
N TYR A 126 -4.84 12.63 15.80
CA TYR A 126 -4.10 13.07 14.61
C TYR A 126 -2.75 13.67 14.99
N SER A 127 -1.71 13.32 14.27
CA SER A 127 -0.35 13.83 14.48
C SER A 127 0.33 14.24 13.17
N SER A 128 1.44 14.96 13.28
CA SER A 128 2.27 15.29 12.12
C SER A 128 2.98 14.05 11.55
N LYS A 129 3.03 12.94 12.27
CA LYS A 129 3.57 11.67 11.82
C LYS A 129 2.42 10.71 11.53
N VAL A 130 2.35 10.22 10.30
CA VAL A 130 1.50 9.10 9.89
C VAL A 130 2.29 7.83 10.11
N ASP A 131 1.80 6.95 10.95
CA ASP A 131 2.52 5.73 11.34
C ASP A 131 2.71 4.76 10.17
N SER A 132 3.65 3.84 10.31
CA SER A 132 3.82 2.76 9.35
C SER A 132 2.64 1.79 9.42
N PHE A 133 2.38 1.12 8.31
CA PHE A 133 1.29 0.17 8.18
C PHE A 133 1.85 -1.21 7.83
N LEU A 134 1.57 -2.20 8.67
CA LEU A 134 2.03 -3.57 8.49
C LEU A 134 0.85 -4.52 8.61
N VAL A 135 0.54 -5.21 7.53
CA VAL A 135 -0.60 -6.12 7.43
C VAL A 135 -0.12 -7.52 7.09
N PHE A 136 -0.72 -8.51 7.74
CA PHE A 136 -0.44 -9.93 7.50
C PHE A 136 -1.66 -10.63 6.93
N ASP A 137 -1.43 -11.51 5.97
CA ASP A 137 -2.45 -12.38 5.39
C ASP A 137 -2.01 -13.84 5.55
N LEU A 138 -2.98 -14.73 5.72
CA LEU A 138 -2.77 -16.17 5.85
C LEU A 138 -3.66 -16.90 4.84
N SER A 139 -3.12 -17.88 4.13
CA SER A 139 -3.88 -18.69 3.17
C SER A 139 -3.60 -20.17 3.34
N PHE A 140 -4.61 -20.97 3.02
CA PHE A 140 -4.54 -22.44 2.99
C PHE A 140 -5.21 -22.94 1.72
N GLU A 141 -4.55 -23.89 1.06
CA GLU A 141 -5.12 -24.68 -0.02
C GLU A 141 -4.99 -26.16 0.34
N LEU A 142 -6.08 -26.89 0.20
CA LEU A 142 -6.13 -28.30 0.56
C LEU A 142 -7.14 -29.07 -0.29
N PRO A 143 -6.88 -30.35 -0.60
CA PRO A 143 -7.85 -31.23 -1.21
C PRO A 143 -8.96 -31.54 -0.21
N ILE A 144 -10.20 -31.33 -0.60
CA ILE A 144 -11.38 -31.65 0.21
C ILE A 144 -11.81 -33.09 -0.06
N GLY A 145 -11.73 -33.52 -1.33
CA GLY A 145 -12.10 -34.87 -1.70
C GLY A 145 -12.44 -35.05 -3.17
N VAL A 146 -13.02 -36.18 -3.49
CA VAL A 146 -13.47 -36.53 -4.82
C VAL A 146 -14.99 -36.53 -4.85
N LEU A 147 -15.56 -35.70 -5.73
CA LEU A 147 -17.00 -35.69 -6.03
C LEU A 147 -17.20 -36.47 -7.31
N PHE A 148 -18.12 -37.44 -7.32
CA PHE A 148 -18.51 -38.19 -8.51
C PHE A 148 -17.35 -38.64 -9.40
N ASN A 149 -17.11 -39.91 -9.44
CA ASN A 149 -16.28 -40.69 -10.39
C ASN A 149 -15.03 -40.06 -11.05
N ASN A 150 -14.63 -38.87 -10.95
CA ASN A 150 -13.39 -38.28 -11.49
C ASN A 150 -13.34 -36.75 -11.31
N VAL A 151 -14.10 -36.20 -10.38
CA VAL A 151 -14.03 -34.77 -10.09
C VAL A 151 -13.38 -34.54 -8.74
N SER A 152 -12.20 -33.94 -8.70
CA SER A 152 -11.60 -33.45 -7.45
C SER A 152 -12.28 -32.15 -7.00
N LEU A 153 -12.33 -31.97 -5.70
CA LEU A 153 -12.75 -30.73 -5.06
C LEU A 153 -11.61 -30.23 -4.17
N ASP A 154 -11.12 -29.03 -4.47
CA ASP A 154 -10.09 -28.37 -3.71
C ASP A 154 -10.69 -27.12 -3.03
N GLY A 155 -10.22 -26.83 -1.82
CA GLY A 155 -10.61 -25.65 -1.05
C GLY A 155 -9.46 -24.68 -0.87
N LYS A 156 -9.72 -23.40 -1.15
CA LYS A 156 -8.79 -22.30 -0.93
C LYS A 156 -9.42 -21.34 0.08
N PHE A 157 -8.70 -21.09 1.16
CA PHE A 157 -9.12 -20.23 2.24
C PHE A 157 -8.08 -19.14 2.43
N ALA A 158 -8.50 -17.87 2.53
CA ALA A 158 -7.58 -16.79 2.83
C ALA A 158 -8.18 -15.86 3.88
N LEU A 159 -7.40 -15.58 4.92
CA LEU A 159 -7.68 -14.58 5.92
C LEU A 159 -6.79 -13.38 5.65
N ILE A 160 -7.37 -12.35 5.06
CA ILE A 160 -6.70 -11.11 4.70
C ILE A 160 -6.78 -10.16 5.89
N ASN A 161 -5.68 -9.45 6.16
CA ASN A 161 -5.54 -8.60 7.33
C ASN A 161 -5.82 -9.38 8.63
N LEU A 162 -4.99 -10.38 8.89
CA LEU A 162 -5.13 -11.36 9.98
C LEU A 162 -5.38 -10.73 11.35
N PHE A 163 -4.73 -9.60 11.65
CA PHE A 163 -4.79 -8.92 12.93
C PHE A 163 -5.79 -7.76 12.98
N ASP A 164 -6.55 -7.53 11.88
CA ASP A 164 -7.53 -6.44 11.76
C ASP A 164 -6.93 -5.06 11.95
N GLU A 165 -5.73 -4.86 11.38
CA GLU A 165 -5.00 -3.60 11.47
C GLU A 165 -5.76 -2.50 10.73
N ASN A 166 -5.94 -1.35 11.37
CA ASN A 166 -6.60 -0.20 10.78
C ASN A 166 -5.56 0.73 10.11
N PRO A 167 -5.93 1.37 8.98
CA PRO A 167 -5.09 2.40 8.39
C PRO A 167 -4.72 3.50 9.38
N PRO A 168 -3.48 4.02 9.36
CA PRO A 168 -3.06 5.10 10.24
C PRO A 168 -3.83 6.38 9.95
N LEU A 169 -4.14 7.13 11.01
CA LEU A 169 -4.86 8.40 10.90
C LEU A 169 -4.04 9.44 10.14
N LEU A 170 -4.70 10.13 9.23
CA LEU A 170 -4.15 11.23 8.46
C LEU A 170 -5.09 12.42 8.52
N TYR A 171 -4.64 13.52 9.12
CA TYR A 171 -5.41 14.77 9.15
C TYR A 171 -5.50 15.41 7.76
N ASP A 172 -6.69 15.88 7.40
CA ASP A 172 -6.99 16.57 6.15
C ASP A 172 -6.86 15.67 4.90
N ALA A 173 -7.05 14.35 5.09
CA ALA A 173 -7.22 13.43 3.95
C ALA A 173 -8.54 13.75 3.22
N PRO A 174 -8.59 13.64 1.88
CA PRO A 174 -9.70 14.17 1.08
C PRO A 174 -11.08 13.61 1.44
N ASP A 175 -11.18 12.32 1.73
CA ASP A 175 -12.49 11.64 1.87
C ASP A 175 -12.68 10.91 3.21
N PHE A 176 -11.58 10.54 3.85
CA PHE A 176 -11.59 9.72 5.06
C PHE A 176 -10.55 10.24 6.07
N SER A 177 -10.48 9.60 7.24
CA SER A 177 -9.45 9.86 8.25
C SER A 177 -8.07 9.25 7.93
N PHE A 178 -7.88 8.72 6.74
CA PHE A 178 -6.63 8.08 6.24
C PHE A 178 -6.51 8.27 4.72
N ASP A 179 -5.32 8.04 4.14
CA ASP A 179 -5.11 8.14 2.70
C ASP A 179 -5.46 6.83 1.98
N THR A 180 -6.58 6.81 1.26
CA THR A 180 -7.08 5.66 0.49
C THR A 180 -6.23 5.29 -0.72
N ARG A 181 -5.30 6.16 -1.15
CA ARG A 181 -4.36 5.89 -2.25
C ARG A 181 -3.17 5.06 -1.81
N VAL A 182 -2.90 5.05 -0.51
CA VAL A 182 -1.75 4.38 0.09
C VAL A 182 -2.16 3.16 0.90
N HIS A 183 -3.26 3.27 1.65
CA HIS A 183 -3.70 2.26 2.61
C HIS A 183 -5.02 1.61 2.19
N ASP A 184 -5.11 0.30 2.38
CA ASP A 184 -6.34 -0.46 2.16
C ASP A 184 -7.27 -0.29 3.37
N PRO A 185 -8.49 0.25 3.19
CA PRO A 185 -9.44 0.47 4.29
C PRO A 185 -10.16 -0.79 4.75
N ARG A 186 -10.07 -1.86 3.98
CA ARG A 186 -10.78 -3.09 4.29
C ARG A 186 -10.13 -3.74 5.51
N GLY A 187 -10.87 -3.92 6.57
CA GLY A 187 -10.44 -4.67 7.74
C GLY A 187 -10.18 -6.14 7.43
N ARG A 188 -10.33 -6.98 8.42
CA ARG A 188 -10.19 -8.43 8.25
C ARG A 188 -11.23 -8.99 7.29
N MET A 189 -10.79 -9.79 6.31
CA MET A 189 -11.67 -10.46 5.36
C MET A 189 -11.35 -11.95 5.29
N LEU A 190 -12.42 -12.75 5.23
CA LEU A 190 -12.34 -14.17 4.91
C LEU A 190 -12.73 -14.36 3.44
N ASN A 191 -11.84 -14.97 2.67
CA ASN A 191 -12.11 -15.43 1.31
C ASN A 191 -12.17 -16.96 1.31
N ILE A 192 -13.21 -17.53 0.70
CA ILE A 192 -13.38 -18.97 0.53
C ILE A 192 -13.67 -19.22 -0.95
N GLN A 193 -12.87 -20.10 -1.55
CA GLN A 193 -13.01 -20.51 -2.93
C GLN A 193 -13.00 -22.04 -3.01
N PHE A 194 -13.86 -22.60 -3.84
CA PHE A 194 -13.84 -24.01 -4.18
C PHE A 194 -13.51 -24.20 -5.66
N GLU A 195 -12.62 -25.11 -5.95
CA GLU A 195 -12.17 -25.43 -7.29
C GLU A 195 -12.52 -26.89 -7.62
N LEU A 196 -13.10 -27.11 -8.79
CA LEU A 196 -13.43 -28.44 -9.31
C LEU A 196 -12.46 -28.78 -10.44
N GLY A 197 -11.74 -29.90 -10.28
CA GLY A 197 -10.82 -30.44 -11.26
C GLY A 197 -11.34 -31.75 -11.86
N LEU A 198 -11.12 -31.98 -13.16
CA LEU A 198 -11.35 -33.29 -13.77
C LEU A 198 -10.08 -34.13 -13.63
N MET A 199 -10.18 -35.28 -12.96
CA MET A 199 -9.09 -36.24 -12.88
C MET A 199 -9.11 -37.11 -14.16
N ASN A 200 -7.99 -37.12 -14.89
CA ASN A 200 -7.78 -37.95 -16.08
C ASN A 200 -7.40 -39.39 -15.71
#